data_69157b5f9106e445deb4b6e499d825d5
#
_entry.id   69157b5f9106e445deb4b6e499d825d5
#
_cell.length_a   1.000
_cell.length_b   1.000
_cell.length_c   1.000
_cell.angle_alpha   90.00
_cell.angle_beta   90.00
_cell.angle_gamma   90.00
#
_symmetry.space_group_name_H-M   'P 1'
#
loop_
_entity.id
_entity.type
_entity.pdbx_description
1 polymer ?
#
loop_
_entity_poly.entity_id
_entity_poly.type
_entity_poly.pdbx_seq_one_letter_code
_entity_poly.pdbx_strand_id
1 'polypeptide(L)'
;MPRFPGDFTWGVATSAYQIEGAVTEDGRGESVWDAFCRKPGVIRDGHTGDVAADHYHLWNVDIGLMAELGLTAYRFSIAWPRVQPLGKGPANEPGLDFYDRLADALLARGISPVPTLYHWDLPQPLEDEGGWLARDTAHRFAEYATLAAERLADRIPLWITLNEPFVVTAFGYALGVHAPGEKLTLGALPTAHHQLLGHGLAASALRAAGARQVAITNNHSPAWPASDSAADVAAAQAYDALHNRMFSDPPLLGRYPDLSAFGVGPGGLDCIRDGDLAVISAPLDALGVNYYSPTSLSARSDSPLPFRMEPIPGYPTTAFGWPVIPAGLTEMLTTMKDRYGDGLPPVYITENGCSVRDEVAADGTVDDQPRISYLDGHLRALHAAMTAGVDVRGYFIWSLMDNFEWSEGFHQRFGLVHVDFETQRRTPKASFAWYRDFIAAQRRPA
;
A
#
# COMPACT_ATOMS: atom_id res chain seq x y z
N MET A 1 -23.54 -13.82 -6.65
CA MET A 1 -22.22 -13.40 -6.14
C MET A 1 -21.27 -14.57 -6.24
N PRO A 2 -19.96 -14.37 -6.58
CA PRO A 2 -18.98 -15.44 -6.59
C PRO A 2 -18.80 -16.06 -5.20
N ARG A 3 -18.38 -17.32 -5.17
CA ARG A 3 -18.04 -18.03 -3.93
C ARG A 3 -16.53 -18.16 -3.83
N PHE A 4 -15.99 -17.82 -2.67
CA PHE A 4 -14.57 -17.93 -2.36
C PHE A 4 -14.31 -19.10 -1.40
N PRO A 5 -13.07 -19.58 -1.28
CA PRO A 5 -12.71 -20.63 -0.32
C PRO A 5 -13.12 -20.27 1.11
N GLY A 6 -13.41 -21.26 1.94
CA GLY A 6 -13.88 -21.04 3.31
C GLY A 6 -12.85 -20.40 4.25
N ASP A 7 -11.57 -20.52 3.90
CA ASP A 7 -10.41 -19.95 4.59
C ASP A 7 -9.92 -18.61 3.95
N PHE A 8 -10.67 -18.06 2.98
CA PHE A 8 -10.32 -16.81 2.33
C PHE A 8 -10.36 -15.63 3.31
N THR A 9 -9.30 -14.83 3.31
CA THR A 9 -9.15 -13.70 4.21
C THR A 9 -9.94 -12.48 3.72
N TRP A 10 -10.87 -12.00 4.54
CA TRP A 10 -11.65 -10.79 4.30
C TRP A 10 -11.18 -9.68 5.22
N GLY A 11 -10.70 -8.59 4.64
CA GLY A 11 -10.12 -7.49 5.40
C GLY A 11 -10.46 -6.11 4.89
N VAL A 12 -9.97 -5.14 5.63
CA VAL A 12 -9.85 -3.73 5.26
C VAL A 12 -8.43 -3.26 5.54
N ALA A 13 -8.01 -2.21 4.87
CA ALA A 13 -6.68 -1.63 5.04
C ALA A 13 -6.77 -0.16 5.47
N THR A 14 -5.72 0.30 6.18
CA THR A 14 -5.46 1.69 6.52
C THR A 14 -3.95 1.91 6.63
N SER A 15 -3.52 3.17 6.73
CA SER A 15 -2.13 3.49 7.09
C SER A 15 -2.05 4.49 8.24
N ALA A 16 -0.97 4.41 9.01
CA ALA A 16 -0.80 5.16 10.25
C ALA A 16 -0.94 6.67 10.07
N TYR A 17 -0.15 7.27 9.16
CA TYR A 17 -0.20 8.73 8.96
C TYR A 17 -1.59 9.22 8.51
N GLN A 18 -2.30 8.40 7.74
CA GLN A 18 -3.60 8.77 7.16
C GLN A 18 -4.75 8.74 8.17
N ILE A 19 -4.62 7.98 9.28
CA ILE A 19 -5.74 7.81 10.21
C ILE A 19 -5.43 8.13 11.67
N GLU A 20 -4.18 7.94 12.14
CA GLU A 20 -3.88 7.97 13.57
C GLU A 20 -4.04 9.34 14.22
N GLY A 21 -3.48 10.38 13.62
CA GLY A 21 -3.30 11.65 14.30
C GLY A 21 -2.28 11.54 15.44
N ALA A 22 -2.50 12.32 16.52
CA ALA A 22 -1.67 12.30 17.73
C ALA A 22 -0.16 12.45 17.41
N VAL A 23 0.17 13.35 16.47
CA VAL A 23 1.52 13.46 15.89
C VAL A 23 2.59 13.95 16.86
N THR A 24 2.19 14.52 18.01
CA THR A 24 3.09 15.01 19.05
C THR A 24 2.92 14.28 20.39
N GLU A 25 2.13 13.17 20.42
CA GLU A 25 1.82 12.48 21.66
C GLU A 25 2.71 11.27 21.89
N ASP A 26 2.86 10.89 23.13
CA ASP A 26 3.59 9.70 23.61
C ASP A 26 4.99 9.55 23.00
N GLY A 27 5.68 10.66 22.77
CA GLY A 27 7.05 10.68 22.29
C GLY A 27 7.22 10.36 20.80
N ARG A 28 6.15 10.38 20.01
CA ARG A 28 6.25 10.22 18.54
C ARG A 28 7.17 11.30 17.96
N GLY A 29 8.11 10.89 17.11
CA GLY A 29 8.96 11.79 16.34
C GLY A 29 8.27 12.31 15.07
N GLU A 30 8.88 13.31 14.47
CA GLU A 30 8.43 13.87 13.19
C GLU A 30 8.70 12.92 12.04
N SER A 31 7.73 12.77 11.13
CA SER A 31 7.89 12.07 9.85
C SER A 31 8.13 13.04 8.69
N VAL A 32 8.59 12.51 7.56
CA VAL A 32 8.68 13.27 6.30
C VAL A 32 7.33 13.85 5.86
N TRP A 33 6.22 13.21 6.20
CA TRP A 33 4.88 13.71 5.90
C TRP A 33 4.48 14.87 6.80
N ASP A 34 4.82 14.85 8.09
CA ASP A 34 4.62 16.00 8.98
C ASP A 34 5.36 17.22 8.44
N ALA A 35 6.63 17.05 8.06
CA ALA A 35 7.45 18.13 7.51
C ALA A 35 6.94 18.61 6.14
N PHE A 36 6.51 17.68 5.27
CA PHE A 36 6.01 18.00 3.94
C PHE A 36 4.70 18.78 4.00
N CYS A 37 3.74 18.38 4.84
CA CYS A 37 2.45 19.06 4.97
C CYS A 37 2.56 20.50 5.42
N ARG A 38 3.66 20.89 6.10
CA ARG A 38 3.91 22.30 6.48
C ARG A 38 4.43 23.17 5.33
N LYS A 39 4.82 22.59 4.20
CA LYS A 39 5.24 23.35 3.02
C LYS A 39 4.01 23.95 2.33
N PRO A 40 3.97 25.27 2.06
CA PRO A 40 2.82 25.90 1.42
C PRO A 40 2.51 25.32 0.05
N GLY A 41 1.24 25.03 -0.21
CA GLY A 41 0.72 24.65 -1.53
C GLY A 41 1.04 23.23 -2.00
N VAL A 42 1.66 22.37 -1.16
CA VAL A 42 1.93 20.97 -1.51
C VAL A 42 0.77 20.04 -1.18
N ILE A 43 -0.05 20.40 -0.19
CA ILE A 43 -1.28 19.68 0.16
C ILE A 43 -2.48 20.56 -0.18
N ARG A 44 -3.48 19.98 -0.78
CA ARG A 44 -4.73 20.68 -1.12
C ARG A 44 -5.37 21.26 0.14
N ASP A 45 -5.73 22.54 0.05
CA ASP A 45 -6.29 23.36 1.15
C ASP A 45 -5.44 23.39 2.44
N GLY A 46 -4.15 22.96 2.36
CA GLY A 46 -3.23 22.98 3.49
C GLY A 46 -3.61 22.01 4.61
N HIS A 47 -4.35 20.95 4.29
CA HIS A 47 -4.68 19.90 5.26
C HIS A 47 -3.42 19.19 5.78
N THR A 48 -3.48 18.67 7.01
CA THR A 48 -2.42 17.90 7.65
C THR A 48 -2.96 16.60 8.24
N GLY A 49 -2.08 15.64 8.51
CA GLY A 49 -2.42 14.42 9.23
C GLY A 49 -2.40 14.57 10.77
N ASP A 50 -2.31 15.80 11.30
CA ASP A 50 -2.07 16.03 12.73
C ASP A 50 -3.14 15.42 13.64
N VAL A 51 -4.40 15.44 13.18
CA VAL A 51 -5.54 14.77 13.82
C VAL A 51 -6.03 13.60 12.96
N ALA A 52 -5.98 13.76 11.65
CA ALA A 52 -6.47 12.78 10.67
C ALA A 52 -7.88 12.27 11.02
N ALA A 53 -8.04 10.96 11.23
CA ALA A 53 -9.28 10.36 11.70
C ALA A 53 -9.22 10.02 13.21
N ASP A 54 -8.25 10.54 13.94
CA ASP A 54 -8.08 10.37 15.39
C ASP A 54 -8.14 8.89 15.85
N HIS A 55 -7.63 7.99 15.00
CA HIS A 55 -7.63 6.56 15.29
C HIS A 55 -6.80 6.23 16.54
N TYR A 56 -5.77 7.02 16.83
CA TYR A 56 -4.94 6.83 18.02
C TYR A 56 -5.77 6.82 19.31
N HIS A 57 -6.82 7.63 19.40
CA HIS A 57 -7.74 7.68 20.54
C HIS A 57 -9.00 6.84 20.33
N LEU A 58 -9.46 6.69 19.09
CA LEU A 58 -10.73 6.05 18.74
C LEU A 58 -10.58 4.61 18.24
N TRP A 59 -9.39 4.03 18.34
CA TRP A 59 -9.09 2.68 17.83
C TRP A 59 -10.10 1.60 18.29
N ASN A 60 -10.60 1.69 19.53
CA ASN A 60 -11.56 0.72 20.03
C ASN A 60 -12.94 0.85 19.37
N VAL A 61 -13.37 2.07 19.02
CA VAL A 61 -14.57 2.31 18.21
C VAL A 61 -14.40 1.71 16.83
N ASP A 62 -13.25 1.97 16.20
CA ASP A 62 -12.95 1.50 14.86
C ASP A 62 -12.86 -0.03 14.80
N ILE A 63 -12.26 -0.70 15.79
CA ILE A 63 -12.29 -2.17 15.90
C ILE A 63 -13.72 -2.70 16.11
N GLY A 64 -14.57 -1.95 16.79
CA GLY A 64 -16.01 -2.28 16.91
C GLY A 64 -16.68 -2.37 15.53
N LEU A 65 -16.42 -1.40 14.65
CA LEU A 65 -16.92 -1.39 13.27
C LEU A 65 -16.35 -2.56 12.44
N MET A 66 -15.06 -2.89 12.61
CA MET A 66 -14.44 -4.04 11.95
C MET A 66 -15.10 -5.37 12.37
N ALA A 67 -15.42 -5.51 13.65
CA ALA A 67 -16.13 -6.69 14.16
C ALA A 67 -17.56 -6.77 13.62
N GLU A 68 -18.26 -5.63 13.49
CA GLU A 68 -19.60 -5.55 12.88
C GLU A 68 -19.57 -5.96 11.40
N LEU A 69 -18.52 -5.57 10.64
CA LEU A 69 -18.29 -6.03 9.27
C LEU A 69 -18.08 -7.55 9.19
N GLY A 70 -17.70 -8.20 10.29
CA GLY A 70 -17.35 -9.60 10.30
C GLY A 70 -16.01 -9.88 9.61
N LEU A 71 -15.06 -8.99 9.69
CA LEU A 71 -13.72 -9.16 9.09
C LEU A 71 -12.97 -10.33 9.73
N THR A 72 -12.07 -10.94 8.97
CA THR A 72 -11.11 -11.94 9.46
C THR A 72 -9.71 -11.38 9.66
N ALA A 73 -9.41 -10.23 9.04
CA ALA A 73 -8.13 -9.57 9.17
C ALA A 73 -8.26 -8.03 9.05
N TYR A 74 -7.32 -7.33 9.66
CA TYR A 74 -7.13 -5.90 9.50
C TYR A 74 -5.69 -5.59 9.14
N ARG A 75 -5.48 -4.95 7.98
CA ARG A 75 -4.18 -4.44 7.56
C ARG A 75 -4.05 -2.98 8.01
N PHE A 76 -2.99 -2.69 8.75
CA PHE A 76 -2.64 -1.35 9.22
C PHE A 76 -1.13 -1.14 9.11
N SER A 77 -0.66 0.09 9.12
CA SER A 77 0.78 0.31 9.22
C SER A 77 1.20 0.70 10.63
N ILE A 78 2.44 0.36 10.97
CA ILE A 78 3.10 0.81 12.21
C ILE A 78 3.90 2.06 11.86
N ALA A 79 3.63 3.18 12.51
CA ALA A 79 4.37 4.42 12.29
C ALA A 79 5.81 4.28 12.83
N TRP A 80 6.79 4.23 11.93
CA TRP A 80 8.19 4.19 12.32
C TRP A 80 8.57 5.31 13.30
N PRO A 81 8.20 6.60 13.05
CA PRO A 81 8.50 7.67 14.00
C PRO A 81 7.79 7.56 15.36
N ARG A 82 6.73 6.73 15.47
CA ARG A 82 6.10 6.44 16.77
C ARG A 82 6.87 5.41 17.56
N VAL A 83 7.41 4.41 16.88
CA VAL A 83 8.18 3.32 17.50
C VAL A 83 9.63 3.72 17.74
N GLN A 84 10.23 4.46 16.81
CA GLN A 84 11.63 4.89 16.87
C GLN A 84 11.74 6.33 16.37
N PRO A 85 11.53 7.34 17.25
CA PRO A 85 11.33 8.74 16.89
C PRO A 85 12.45 9.38 16.06
N LEU A 86 13.69 8.94 16.26
CA LEU A 86 14.85 9.40 15.51
C LEU A 86 15.22 8.46 14.33
N GLY A 87 14.42 7.41 14.10
CA GLY A 87 14.74 6.35 13.12
C GLY A 87 15.92 5.46 13.50
N LYS A 88 16.51 5.68 14.66
CA LYS A 88 17.65 4.92 15.22
C LYS A 88 17.62 4.99 16.75
N GLY A 89 18.35 4.09 17.40
CA GLY A 89 18.40 4.02 18.87
C GLY A 89 17.29 3.16 19.48
N PRO A 90 17.01 3.29 20.77
CA PRO A 90 16.06 2.45 21.48
C PRO A 90 14.62 2.68 20.99
N ALA A 91 13.75 1.72 21.26
CA ALA A 91 12.33 1.82 21.02
C ALA A 91 11.71 2.90 21.94
N ASN A 92 10.67 3.56 21.42
CA ASN A 92 9.74 4.38 22.19
C ASN A 92 8.63 3.46 22.73
N GLU A 93 8.76 3.05 24.00
CA GLU A 93 7.85 2.09 24.62
C GLU A 93 6.36 2.52 24.55
N PRO A 94 5.96 3.79 24.85
CA PRO A 94 4.57 4.19 24.68
C PRO A 94 4.02 4.01 23.26
N GLY A 95 4.87 4.23 22.25
CA GLY A 95 4.50 4.00 20.85
C GLY A 95 4.29 2.52 20.54
N LEU A 96 5.14 1.62 21.03
CA LEU A 96 4.97 0.17 20.90
C LEU A 96 3.73 -0.32 21.67
N ASP A 97 3.47 0.21 22.87
CA ASP A 97 2.30 -0.15 23.69
C ASP A 97 0.97 0.16 22.98
N PHE A 98 0.92 1.17 22.12
CA PHE A 98 -0.26 1.43 21.30
C PHE A 98 -0.55 0.26 20.36
N TYR A 99 0.44 -0.19 19.60
CA TYR A 99 0.28 -1.31 18.64
C TYR A 99 0.09 -2.66 19.35
N ASP A 100 0.66 -2.82 20.53
CA ASP A 100 0.46 -3.99 21.39
C ASP A 100 -1.02 -4.12 21.81
N ARG A 101 -1.59 -3.04 22.35
CA ARG A 101 -3.02 -2.97 22.69
C ARG A 101 -3.93 -3.16 21.47
N LEU A 102 -3.56 -2.58 20.33
CA LEU A 102 -4.31 -2.72 19.07
C LEU A 102 -4.36 -4.17 18.62
N ALA A 103 -3.19 -4.86 18.60
CA ALA A 103 -3.10 -6.26 18.20
C ALA A 103 -3.92 -7.18 19.14
N ASP A 104 -3.81 -6.99 20.45
CA ASP A 104 -4.57 -7.78 21.44
C ASP A 104 -6.08 -7.59 21.27
N ALA A 105 -6.53 -6.35 21.05
CA ALA A 105 -7.96 -6.06 20.90
C ALA A 105 -8.53 -6.61 19.59
N LEU A 106 -7.75 -6.66 18.51
CA LEU A 106 -8.13 -7.32 17.25
C LEU A 106 -8.29 -8.82 17.47
N LEU A 107 -7.28 -9.46 18.07
CA LEU A 107 -7.30 -10.90 18.35
C LEU A 107 -8.44 -11.29 19.27
N ALA A 108 -8.75 -10.48 20.29
CA ALA A 108 -9.89 -10.70 21.18
C ALA A 108 -11.24 -10.71 20.44
N ARG A 109 -11.31 -10.14 19.22
CA ARG A 109 -12.49 -10.16 18.34
C ARG A 109 -12.36 -11.15 17.17
N GLY A 110 -11.32 -11.99 17.16
CA GLY A 110 -11.06 -12.96 16.10
C GLY A 110 -10.61 -12.34 14.78
N ILE A 111 -10.06 -11.11 14.83
CA ILE A 111 -9.52 -10.40 13.67
C ILE A 111 -7.99 -10.51 13.68
N SER A 112 -7.42 -11.08 12.64
CA SER A 112 -5.97 -11.23 12.50
C SER A 112 -5.31 -9.88 12.21
N PRO A 113 -4.34 -9.42 13.03
CA PRO A 113 -3.56 -8.22 12.72
C PRO A 113 -2.56 -8.50 11.59
N VAL A 114 -2.51 -7.62 10.59
CA VAL A 114 -1.59 -7.68 9.45
C VAL A 114 -0.86 -6.34 9.33
N PRO A 115 0.22 -6.13 10.10
CA PRO A 115 0.95 -4.87 10.08
C PRO A 115 1.81 -4.74 8.83
N THR A 116 1.84 -3.50 8.30
CA THR A 116 2.82 -3.00 7.34
C THR A 116 3.85 -2.16 8.09
N LEU A 117 5.13 -2.49 7.98
CA LEU A 117 6.18 -1.78 8.72
C LEU A 117 6.45 -0.37 8.17
N TYR A 118 6.31 -0.17 6.87
CA TYR A 118 6.56 1.13 6.25
C TYR A 118 5.48 1.49 5.23
N HIS A 119 4.75 2.56 5.53
CA HIS A 119 3.75 3.14 4.64
C HIS A 119 4.00 4.64 4.49
N TRP A 120 5.24 4.96 4.04
CA TRP A 120 5.75 6.24 3.55
C TRP A 120 6.15 7.27 4.63
N ASP A 121 5.98 6.96 5.89
CA ASP A 121 6.23 7.83 7.04
C ASP A 121 7.65 7.66 7.63
N LEU A 122 8.67 7.87 6.79
CA LEU A 122 10.07 7.86 7.22
C LEU A 122 10.29 8.90 8.34
N PRO A 123 10.98 8.57 9.44
CA PRO A 123 11.40 9.58 10.41
C PRO A 123 12.20 10.69 9.75
N GLN A 124 11.82 11.96 9.99
CA GLN A 124 12.47 13.12 9.38
C GLN A 124 13.99 13.15 9.64
N PRO A 125 14.51 12.79 10.83
CA PRO A 125 15.97 12.75 11.04
C PRO A 125 16.72 11.80 10.10
N LEU A 126 16.09 10.71 9.62
CA LEU A 126 16.70 9.84 8.61
C LEU A 126 16.70 10.51 7.23
N GLU A 127 15.65 11.26 6.90
CA GLU A 127 15.62 12.04 5.65
C GLU A 127 16.69 13.12 5.65
N ASP A 128 16.91 13.81 6.78
CA ASP A 128 17.96 14.81 6.94
C ASP A 128 19.38 14.20 6.78
N GLU A 129 19.52 12.89 6.98
CA GLU A 129 20.75 12.11 6.76
C GLU A 129 20.80 11.49 5.33
N GLY A 130 19.85 11.83 4.44
CA GLY A 130 19.80 11.42 3.03
C GLY A 130 18.68 10.43 2.70
N GLY A 131 17.82 10.07 3.64
CA GLY A 131 16.63 9.27 3.44
C GLY A 131 16.89 7.94 2.71
N TRP A 132 16.01 7.56 1.79
CA TRP A 132 16.21 6.35 1.00
C TRP A 132 17.31 6.46 -0.07
N LEU A 133 17.90 7.65 -0.31
CA LEU A 133 19.13 7.77 -1.10
C LEU A 133 20.35 7.25 -0.33
N ALA A 134 20.32 7.35 1.00
CA ALA A 134 21.35 6.79 1.87
C ALA A 134 21.12 5.28 2.09
N ARG A 135 22.10 4.47 1.73
CA ARG A 135 22.03 3.01 1.95
C ARG A 135 21.82 2.63 3.42
N ASP A 136 22.32 3.46 4.36
CA ASP A 136 22.20 3.19 5.79
C ASP A 136 20.73 3.09 6.23
N THR A 137 19.81 3.82 5.59
CA THR A 137 18.38 3.74 5.85
C THR A 137 17.84 2.30 5.72
N ALA A 138 18.34 1.50 4.79
CA ALA A 138 17.98 0.09 4.68
C ALA A 138 18.35 -0.73 5.92
N HIS A 139 19.49 -0.43 6.54
CA HIS A 139 19.92 -1.07 7.78
C HIS A 139 19.11 -0.58 8.99
N ARG A 140 18.81 0.74 9.07
CA ARG A 140 17.92 1.31 10.09
C ARG A 140 16.52 0.72 10.04
N PHE A 141 16.02 0.49 8.83
CA PHE A 141 14.73 -0.18 8.64
C PHE A 141 14.71 -1.60 9.21
N ALA A 142 15.79 -2.35 9.06
CA ALA A 142 15.91 -3.68 9.67
C ALA A 142 16.01 -3.63 11.22
N GLU A 143 16.69 -2.63 11.77
CA GLU A 143 16.71 -2.38 13.22
C GLU A 143 15.31 -2.10 13.76
N TYR A 144 14.56 -1.20 13.09
CA TYR A 144 13.17 -0.91 13.42
C TYR A 144 12.26 -2.14 13.31
N ALA A 145 12.43 -2.93 12.24
CA ALA A 145 11.69 -4.18 12.06
C ALA A 145 11.93 -5.15 13.21
N THR A 146 13.17 -5.22 13.73
CA THR A 146 13.52 -6.04 14.91
C THR A 146 12.75 -5.55 16.14
N LEU A 147 12.75 -4.25 16.44
CA LEU A 147 12.05 -3.68 17.60
C LEU A 147 10.55 -4.00 17.58
N ALA A 148 9.91 -3.83 16.40
CA ALA A 148 8.51 -4.16 16.23
C ALA A 148 8.23 -5.66 16.38
N ALA A 149 9.09 -6.52 15.84
CA ALA A 149 8.93 -7.97 15.90
C ALA A 149 9.18 -8.53 17.29
N GLU A 150 10.18 -8.05 18.03
CA GLU A 150 10.43 -8.48 19.41
C GLU A 150 9.23 -8.26 20.32
N ARG A 151 8.39 -7.23 20.02
CA ARG A 151 7.17 -6.94 20.77
C ARG A 151 5.97 -7.75 20.29
N LEU A 152 5.84 -8.01 18.99
CA LEU A 152 4.56 -8.42 18.39
C LEU A 152 4.59 -9.75 17.63
N ALA A 153 5.78 -10.34 17.31
CA ALA A 153 5.87 -11.47 16.39
C ALA A 153 5.14 -12.73 16.86
N ASP A 154 4.97 -12.91 18.17
CA ASP A 154 4.25 -14.03 18.76
C ASP A 154 2.76 -14.08 18.34
N ARG A 155 2.17 -12.94 17.99
CA ARG A 155 0.74 -12.76 17.71
C ARG A 155 0.42 -12.38 16.25
N ILE A 156 1.40 -11.96 15.47
CA ILE A 156 1.20 -11.50 14.09
C ILE A 156 1.36 -12.68 13.12
N PRO A 157 0.30 -13.05 12.36
CA PRO A 157 0.40 -14.16 11.40
C PRO A 157 1.15 -13.80 10.12
N LEU A 158 1.01 -12.56 9.63
CA LEU A 158 1.59 -12.06 8.39
C LEU A 158 2.13 -10.65 8.58
N TRP A 159 3.40 -10.44 8.27
CA TRP A 159 4.07 -9.14 8.26
C TRP A 159 4.26 -8.64 6.83
N ILE A 160 3.97 -7.38 6.59
CA ILE A 160 4.29 -6.70 5.34
C ILE A 160 5.41 -5.71 5.62
N THR A 161 6.50 -5.79 4.88
CA THR A 161 7.66 -4.92 5.09
C THR A 161 7.42 -3.52 4.56
N LEU A 162 7.14 -3.40 3.26
CA LEU A 162 6.96 -2.14 2.55
C LEU A 162 5.58 -2.09 1.89
N ASN A 163 5.00 -0.89 1.85
CA ASN A 163 3.88 -0.56 0.96
C ASN A 163 4.37 0.29 -0.20
N GLU A 164 4.15 -0.20 -1.42
CA GLU A 164 4.32 0.55 -2.68
C GLU A 164 5.65 1.33 -2.78
N PRO A 165 6.81 0.68 -2.73
CA PRO A 165 8.08 1.37 -2.84
C PRO A 165 8.24 2.17 -4.15
N PHE A 166 7.45 1.83 -5.20
CA PHE A 166 7.34 2.65 -6.41
C PHE A 166 6.84 4.05 -6.09
N VAL A 167 5.80 4.19 -5.28
CA VAL A 167 5.22 5.51 -4.96
C VAL A 167 6.23 6.39 -4.24
N VAL A 168 6.95 5.85 -3.28
CA VAL A 168 8.03 6.59 -2.59
C VAL A 168 9.09 7.03 -3.59
N THR A 169 9.57 6.12 -4.45
CA THR A 169 10.59 6.43 -5.46
C THR A 169 10.09 7.45 -6.47
N ALA A 170 8.90 7.22 -7.05
CA ALA A 170 8.38 8.05 -8.15
C ALA A 170 7.80 9.38 -7.65
N PHE A 171 6.91 9.36 -6.66
CA PHE A 171 6.20 10.55 -6.24
C PHE A 171 6.93 11.32 -5.15
N GLY A 172 7.66 10.62 -4.27
CA GLY A 172 8.45 11.24 -3.21
C GLY A 172 9.77 11.83 -3.70
N TYR A 173 10.57 11.00 -4.37
CA TYR A 173 11.93 11.40 -4.75
C TYR A 173 12.09 11.84 -6.20
N ALA A 174 11.36 11.27 -7.17
CA ALA A 174 11.55 11.65 -8.58
C ALA A 174 10.74 12.89 -8.99
N LEU A 175 9.46 12.98 -8.60
CA LEU A 175 8.52 14.02 -8.98
C LEU A 175 8.29 15.08 -7.89
N GLY A 176 8.45 14.72 -6.62
CA GLY A 176 8.31 15.60 -5.48
C GLY A 176 6.87 16.06 -5.21
N VAL A 177 5.88 15.26 -5.63
CA VAL A 177 4.45 15.53 -5.37
C VAL A 177 3.96 14.88 -4.08
N HIS A 178 4.76 13.99 -3.49
CA HIS A 178 4.61 13.42 -2.15
C HIS A 178 5.86 13.72 -1.32
N ALA A 179 5.79 13.43 0.00
CA ALA A 179 6.94 13.51 0.88
C ALA A 179 8.06 12.54 0.44
N PRO A 180 9.33 12.92 0.56
CA PRO A 180 9.88 14.15 1.15
C PRO A 180 9.81 15.38 0.23
N GLY A 181 9.43 15.23 -1.04
CA GLY A 181 9.27 16.32 -1.99
C GLY A 181 10.51 16.62 -2.84
N GLU A 182 11.37 15.63 -3.05
CA GLU A 182 12.53 15.70 -3.91
C GLU A 182 12.14 15.67 -5.40
N LYS A 183 12.96 16.26 -6.28
CA LYS A 183 12.68 16.37 -7.73
C LYS A 183 13.86 15.87 -8.54
N LEU A 184 14.28 14.64 -8.29
CA LEU A 184 15.51 14.07 -8.81
C LEU A 184 15.35 13.40 -10.18
N THR A 185 14.12 13.27 -10.68
CA THR A 185 13.83 12.52 -11.90
C THR A 185 14.41 11.10 -11.81
N LEU A 186 15.18 10.64 -12.81
CA LEU A 186 15.83 9.32 -12.78
C LEU A 186 16.94 9.19 -11.73
N GLY A 187 17.43 10.29 -11.15
CA GLY A 187 18.32 10.28 -9.98
C GLY A 187 17.69 9.65 -8.73
N ALA A 188 16.39 9.45 -8.71
CA ALA A 188 15.67 8.74 -7.62
C ALA A 188 15.81 7.21 -7.67
N LEU A 189 16.27 6.60 -8.76
CA LEU A 189 16.35 5.14 -8.93
C LEU A 189 17.10 4.41 -7.80
N PRO A 190 18.17 4.96 -7.19
CA PRO A 190 18.82 4.32 -6.05
C PRO A 190 17.88 4.09 -4.86
N THR A 191 16.85 4.93 -4.67
CA THR A 191 15.89 4.75 -3.57
C THR A 191 15.09 3.45 -3.70
N ALA A 192 14.77 3.02 -4.92
CA ALA A 192 14.12 1.75 -5.18
C ALA A 192 14.99 0.57 -4.70
N HIS A 193 16.29 0.60 -5.04
CA HIS A 193 17.22 -0.44 -4.60
C HIS A 193 17.37 -0.47 -3.07
N HIS A 194 17.55 0.68 -2.44
CA HIS A 194 17.72 0.74 -0.99
C HIS A 194 16.45 0.35 -0.22
N GLN A 195 15.26 0.66 -0.73
CA GLN A 195 14.01 0.16 -0.17
C GLN A 195 13.93 -1.37 -0.28
N LEU A 196 14.21 -1.95 -1.46
CA LEU A 196 14.22 -3.40 -1.64
C LEU A 196 15.30 -4.09 -0.80
N LEU A 197 16.48 -3.49 -0.65
CA LEU A 197 17.49 -3.98 0.29
C LEU A 197 16.97 -3.96 1.73
N GLY A 198 16.32 -2.87 2.13
CA GLY A 198 15.65 -2.73 3.41
C GLY A 198 14.59 -3.82 3.62
N HIS A 199 13.79 -4.13 2.58
CA HIS A 199 12.85 -5.26 2.61
C HIS A 199 13.55 -6.57 2.95
N GLY A 200 14.60 -6.94 2.23
CA GLY A 200 15.30 -8.23 2.44
C GLY A 200 15.96 -8.32 3.83
N LEU A 201 16.58 -7.22 4.28
CA LEU A 201 17.16 -7.13 5.62
C LEU A 201 16.07 -7.23 6.70
N ALA A 202 14.96 -6.51 6.56
CA ALA A 202 13.83 -6.56 7.48
C ALA A 202 13.17 -7.94 7.49
N ALA A 203 13.01 -8.59 6.34
CA ALA A 203 12.48 -9.96 6.27
C ALA A 203 13.34 -10.95 7.06
N SER A 204 14.66 -10.80 6.98
CA SER A 204 15.61 -11.62 7.76
C SER A 204 15.49 -11.33 9.26
N ALA A 205 15.38 -10.05 9.65
CA ALA A 205 15.20 -9.63 11.04
C ALA A 205 13.88 -10.14 11.63
N LEU A 206 12.77 -9.99 10.91
CA LEU A 206 11.46 -10.51 11.29
C LEU A 206 11.49 -12.03 11.55
N ARG A 207 12.09 -12.79 10.64
CA ARG A 207 12.21 -14.25 10.80
C ARG A 207 13.09 -14.63 12.01
N ALA A 208 14.18 -13.90 12.23
CA ALA A 208 15.03 -14.12 13.41
C ALA A 208 14.27 -13.87 14.72
N ALA A 209 13.31 -12.93 14.72
CA ALA A 209 12.43 -12.65 15.85
C ALA A 209 11.19 -13.57 15.92
N GLY A 210 11.04 -14.54 15.02
CA GLY A 210 9.97 -15.55 15.06
C GLY A 210 8.74 -15.25 14.21
N ALA A 211 8.80 -14.27 13.30
CA ALA A 211 7.70 -14.01 12.37
C ALA A 211 7.38 -15.24 11.51
N ARG A 212 6.08 -15.57 11.40
CA ARG A 212 5.63 -16.79 10.70
C ARG A 212 5.60 -16.59 9.19
N GLN A 213 5.09 -15.48 8.73
CA GLN A 213 5.00 -15.15 7.30
C GLN A 213 5.43 -13.70 7.08
N VAL A 214 6.16 -13.48 5.97
CA VAL A 214 6.66 -12.17 5.55
C VAL A 214 6.31 -11.93 4.09
N ALA A 215 5.79 -10.75 3.81
CA ALA A 215 5.41 -10.28 2.49
C ALA A 215 5.99 -8.89 2.20
N ILE A 216 5.98 -8.51 0.94
CA ILE A 216 6.08 -7.13 0.46
C ILE A 216 4.78 -6.78 -0.28
N THR A 217 4.34 -5.52 -0.26
CA THR A 217 3.21 -5.05 -1.03
C THR A 217 3.64 -4.07 -2.10
N ASN A 218 3.26 -4.35 -3.35
CA ASN A 218 3.49 -3.49 -4.49
C ASN A 218 2.17 -3.05 -5.13
N ASN A 219 2.11 -1.80 -5.60
CA ASN A 219 1.06 -1.38 -6.51
C ASN A 219 1.38 -1.88 -7.92
N HIS A 220 0.38 -2.44 -8.58
CA HIS A 220 0.49 -2.96 -9.93
C HIS A 220 -0.58 -2.37 -10.84
N SER A 221 -0.17 -2.04 -12.06
CA SER A 221 -1.05 -1.51 -13.09
C SER A 221 -0.78 -2.21 -14.43
N PRO A 222 -1.77 -2.85 -15.07
CA PRO A 222 -1.61 -3.27 -16.45
C PRO A 222 -1.16 -2.11 -17.33
N ALA A 223 -0.10 -2.31 -18.09
CA ALA A 223 0.48 -1.30 -18.97
C ALA A 223 -0.07 -1.51 -20.39
N TRP A 224 -1.01 -0.68 -20.82
CA TRP A 224 -1.64 -0.78 -22.13
C TRP A 224 -1.02 0.17 -23.12
N PRO A 225 -0.56 -0.29 -24.30
CA PRO A 225 -0.16 0.64 -25.36
C PRO A 225 -1.37 1.42 -25.86
N ALA A 226 -1.22 2.72 -26.09
CA ALA A 226 -2.30 3.59 -26.60
C ALA A 226 -2.70 3.24 -28.05
N SER A 227 -1.80 2.58 -28.79
CA SER A 227 -2.06 2.04 -30.12
C SER A 227 -1.18 0.81 -30.38
N ASP A 228 -1.45 0.09 -31.48
CA ASP A 228 -0.63 -1.06 -31.92
C ASP A 228 0.70 -0.66 -32.57
N SER A 229 1.10 0.62 -32.51
CA SER A 229 2.39 1.07 -33.03
C SER A 229 3.52 0.44 -32.19
N ALA A 230 4.62 0.07 -32.86
CA ALA A 230 5.80 -0.46 -32.17
C ALA A 230 6.35 0.51 -31.11
N ALA A 231 6.16 1.82 -31.31
CA ALA A 231 6.61 2.85 -30.38
C ALA A 231 5.76 2.84 -29.09
N ASP A 232 4.42 2.75 -29.19
CA ASP A 232 3.54 2.71 -28.03
C ASP A 232 3.66 1.38 -27.28
N VAL A 233 3.87 0.27 -27.99
CA VAL A 233 4.15 -1.04 -27.36
C VAL A 233 5.45 -0.97 -26.56
N ALA A 234 6.52 -0.37 -27.12
CA ALA A 234 7.78 -0.17 -26.39
C ALA A 234 7.62 0.76 -25.18
N ALA A 235 6.78 1.80 -25.29
CA ALA A 235 6.46 2.70 -24.18
C ALA A 235 5.76 1.96 -23.04
N ALA A 236 4.78 1.10 -23.34
CA ALA A 236 4.08 0.28 -22.35
C ALA A 236 5.04 -0.73 -21.69
N GLN A 237 5.95 -1.34 -22.45
CA GLN A 237 6.96 -2.25 -21.90
C GLN A 237 7.93 -1.52 -20.98
N ALA A 238 8.35 -0.30 -21.32
CA ALA A 238 9.21 0.53 -20.48
C ALA A 238 8.50 0.89 -19.17
N TYR A 239 7.22 1.28 -19.24
CA TYR A 239 6.42 1.54 -18.04
C TYR A 239 6.28 0.29 -17.16
N ASP A 240 5.95 -0.87 -17.72
CA ASP A 240 5.87 -2.14 -16.98
C ASP A 240 7.20 -2.47 -16.29
N ALA A 241 8.33 -2.24 -16.98
CA ALA A 241 9.65 -2.44 -16.40
C ALA A 241 9.91 -1.51 -15.20
N LEU A 242 9.56 -0.23 -15.31
CA LEU A 242 9.81 0.77 -14.27
C LEU A 242 8.79 0.68 -13.11
N HIS A 243 7.50 0.51 -13.41
CA HIS A 243 6.44 0.55 -12.41
C HIS A 243 6.25 -0.80 -11.71
N ASN A 244 6.07 -1.87 -12.49
CA ASN A 244 5.73 -3.19 -11.96
C ASN A 244 6.97 -4.02 -11.65
N ARG A 245 7.84 -4.21 -12.65
CA ARG A 245 8.90 -5.21 -12.60
C ARG A 245 10.11 -4.77 -11.78
N MET A 246 10.41 -3.48 -11.73
CA MET A 246 11.50 -2.96 -10.92
C MET A 246 11.35 -3.33 -9.43
N PHE A 247 10.11 -3.48 -8.96
CA PHE A 247 9.81 -3.80 -7.57
C PHE A 247 9.37 -5.24 -7.34
N SER A 248 9.12 -6.01 -8.40
CA SER A 248 8.71 -7.41 -8.31
C SER A 248 9.77 -8.39 -8.78
N ASP A 249 10.52 -8.08 -9.86
CA ASP A 249 11.55 -8.99 -10.36
C ASP A 249 12.69 -9.21 -9.34
N PRO A 250 13.23 -8.18 -8.64
CA PRO A 250 14.30 -8.41 -7.68
C PRO A 250 13.93 -9.33 -6.51
N PRO A 251 12.80 -9.14 -5.79
CA PRO A 251 12.41 -10.07 -4.73
C PRO A 251 11.99 -11.45 -5.24
N LEU A 252 11.40 -11.57 -6.45
CA LEU A 252 10.91 -12.85 -6.96
C LEU A 252 11.92 -13.61 -7.82
N LEU A 253 12.82 -12.91 -8.53
CA LEU A 253 13.75 -13.51 -9.50
C LEU A 253 15.24 -13.26 -9.19
N GLY A 254 15.55 -12.44 -8.17
CA GLY A 254 16.93 -12.07 -7.83
C GLY A 254 17.63 -11.20 -8.89
N ARG A 255 16.88 -10.49 -9.74
CA ARG A 255 17.45 -9.63 -10.80
C ARG A 255 16.50 -8.49 -11.13
N TYR A 256 17.06 -7.37 -11.58
CA TYR A 256 16.27 -6.27 -12.13
C TYR A 256 15.79 -6.57 -13.57
N PRO A 257 14.67 -5.96 -14.00
CA PRO A 257 14.29 -5.96 -15.41
C PRO A 257 15.28 -5.15 -16.25
N ASP A 258 15.15 -5.23 -17.56
CA ASP A 258 15.89 -4.33 -18.47
C ASP A 258 15.38 -2.88 -18.26
N LEU A 259 16.28 -2.01 -17.82
CA LEU A 259 16.05 -0.58 -17.60
C LEU A 259 16.83 0.30 -18.60
N SER A 260 17.31 -0.28 -19.72
CA SER A 260 18.08 0.45 -20.74
C SER A 260 17.32 1.64 -21.35
N ALA A 261 15.98 1.56 -21.41
CA ALA A 261 15.11 2.65 -21.83
C ALA A 261 15.23 3.92 -20.94
N PHE A 262 15.80 3.78 -19.73
CA PHE A 262 16.05 4.85 -18.77
C PHE A 262 17.54 5.19 -18.63
N GLY A 263 18.38 4.71 -19.55
CA GLY A 263 19.81 4.95 -19.53
C GLY A 263 20.60 4.10 -18.52
N VAL A 264 19.96 3.11 -17.89
CA VAL A 264 20.65 2.17 -17.00
C VAL A 264 21.40 1.14 -17.85
N GLY A 265 22.71 1.06 -17.66
CA GLY A 265 23.57 0.13 -18.42
C GLY A 265 23.37 -1.35 -18.03
N PRO A 266 24.01 -2.27 -18.76
CA PRO A 266 23.89 -3.71 -18.51
C PRO A 266 24.32 -4.16 -17.09
N GLY A 267 25.13 -3.35 -16.39
CA GLY A 267 25.53 -3.59 -15.00
C GLY A 267 24.44 -3.29 -13.95
N GLY A 268 23.32 -2.73 -14.38
CA GLY A 268 22.25 -2.28 -13.48
C GLY A 268 22.51 -0.92 -12.85
N LEU A 269 21.91 -0.68 -11.69
CA LEU A 269 22.09 0.57 -10.94
C LEU A 269 23.45 0.58 -10.22
N ASP A 270 24.17 1.69 -10.28
CA ASP A 270 25.52 1.87 -9.68
C ASP A 270 25.54 1.68 -8.15
N CYS A 271 24.40 1.78 -7.48
CA CYS A 271 24.28 1.58 -6.03
C CYS A 271 24.24 0.11 -5.59
N ILE A 272 24.06 -0.83 -6.53
CA ILE A 272 24.00 -2.28 -6.23
C ILE A 272 25.40 -2.77 -5.82
N ARG A 273 25.48 -3.52 -4.73
CA ARG A 273 26.70 -4.16 -4.24
C ARG A 273 26.58 -5.68 -4.31
N ASP A 274 27.74 -6.34 -4.29
CA ASP A 274 27.79 -7.80 -4.22
C ASP A 274 26.98 -8.33 -3.04
N GLY A 275 26.12 -9.31 -3.31
CA GLY A 275 25.24 -9.93 -2.31
C GLY A 275 23.88 -9.25 -2.11
N ASP A 276 23.67 -8.00 -2.56
CA ASP A 276 22.40 -7.30 -2.34
C ASP A 276 21.19 -8.05 -2.92
N LEU A 277 21.30 -8.53 -4.14
CA LEU A 277 20.21 -9.25 -4.80
C LEU A 277 19.87 -10.56 -4.10
N ALA A 278 20.85 -11.22 -3.50
CA ALA A 278 20.62 -12.43 -2.70
C ALA A 278 19.84 -12.12 -1.40
N VAL A 279 20.11 -10.96 -0.79
CA VAL A 279 19.34 -10.47 0.37
C VAL A 279 17.92 -10.09 -0.04
N ILE A 280 17.76 -9.36 -1.13
CA ILE A 280 16.46 -8.90 -1.65
C ILE A 280 15.57 -10.08 -2.03
N SER A 281 16.14 -11.12 -2.66
CA SER A 281 15.41 -12.31 -3.12
C SER A 281 15.27 -13.41 -2.09
N ALA A 282 15.45 -13.10 -0.80
CA ALA A 282 15.12 -14.04 0.26
C ALA A 282 13.65 -14.50 0.11
N PRO A 283 13.34 -15.81 0.26
CA PRO A 283 12.02 -16.35 -0.03
C PRO A 283 10.90 -15.57 0.66
N LEU A 284 9.85 -15.23 -0.09
CA LEU A 284 8.63 -14.61 0.40
C LEU A 284 7.57 -15.67 0.69
N ASP A 285 6.78 -15.46 1.76
CA ASP A 285 5.66 -16.32 2.10
C ASP A 285 4.37 -15.89 1.41
N ALA A 286 4.29 -14.62 1.01
CA ALA A 286 3.18 -14.04 0.26
C ALA A 286 3.61 -12.78 -0.50
N LEU A 287 2.84 -12.40 -1.53
CA LEU A 287 2.95 -11.12 -2.21
C LEU A 287 1.67 -10.32 -2.02
N GLY A 288 1.80 -9.10 -1.50
CA GLY A 288 0.72 -8.13 -1.46
C GLY A 288 0.63 -7.38 -2.80
N VAL A 289 -0.57 -7.20 -3.28
CA VAL A 289 -0.87 -6.49 -4.52
C VAL A 289 -1.93 -5.42 -4.26
N ASN A 290 -1.59 -4.17 -4.54
CA ASN A 290 -2.54 -3.07 -4.60
C ASN A 290 -2.92 -2.84 -6.07
N TYR A 291 -4.23 -2.76 -6.33
CA TYR A 291 -4.74 -2.53 -7.68
C TYR A 291 -5.86 -1.50 -7.67
N TYR A 292 -5.79 -0.54 -8.59
CA TYR A 292 -6.82 0.48 -8.77
C TYR A 292 -7.31 0.59 -10.21
N SER A 293 -6.40 0.68 -11.20
CA SER A 293 -6.73 0.79 -12.62
C SER A 293 -5.56 0.42 -13.52
N PRO A 294 -5.79 0.08 -14.80
CA PRO A 294 -4.75 0.03 -15.82
C PRO A 294 -4.24 1.44 -16.16
N THR A 295 -3.09 1.49 -16.81
CA THR A 295 -2.48 2.72 -17.34
C THR A 295 -2.32 2.58 -18.86
N SER A 296 -2.85 3.54 -19.64
CA SER A 296 -2.63 3.62 -21.09
C SER A 296 -1.42 4.50 -21.40
N LEU A 297 -0.59 4.11 -22.36
CA LEU A 297 0.74 4.66 -22.59
C LEU A 297 1.03 4.89 -24.06
N SER A 298 1.39 6.12 -24.41
CA SER A 298 1.93 6.47 -25.72
C SER A 298 3.43 6.78 -25.63
N ALA A 299 4.12 6.59 -26.76
CA ALA A 299 5.54 6.91 -26.86
C ALA A 299 5.81 8.41 -26.73
N ARG A 300 6.91 8.75 -26.09
CA ARG A 300 7.39 10.12 -25.91
C ARG A 300 8.92 10.19 -26.12
N SER A 301 9.38 11.23 -26.85
CA SER A 301 10.81 11.41 -27.18
C SER A 301 11.43 12.69 -26.61
N ASP A 302 10.60 13.58 -26.02
CA ASP A 302 11.02 14.90 -25.51
C ASP A 302 11.16 14.92 -23.96
N SER A 303 11.34 13.75 -23.36
CA SER A 303 11.43 13.57 -21.91
C SER A 303 12.38 12.43 -21.56
N PRO A 304 12.99 12.44 -20.36
CA PRO A 304 13.74 11.29 -19.84
C PRO A 304 12.89 10.02 -19.71
N LEU A 305 11.56 10.15 -19.56
CA LEU A 305 10.64 9.02 -19.59
C LEU A 305 10.18 8.79 -21.03
N PRO A 306 10.38 7.57 -21.59
CA PRO A 306 10.07 7.27 -22.99
C PRO A 306 8.56 7.08 -23.24
N PHE A 307 7.72 7.41 -22.27
CA PHE A 307 6.27 7.26 -22.32
C PHE A 307 5.54 8.48 -21.76
N ARG A 308 4.27 8.58 -22.12
CA ARG A 308 3.28 9.49 -21.54
C ARG A 308 2.03 8.69 -21.21
N MET A 309 1.39 8.96 -20.06
CA MET A 309 0.10 8.39 -19.69
C MET A 309 -1.02 9.04 -20.49
N GLU A 310 -1.91 8.23 -21.05
CA GLU A 310 -3.05 8.66 -21.84
C GLU A 310 -4.37 8.32 -21.11
N PRO A 311 -5.43 9.13 -21.29
CA PRO A 311 -6.74 8.79 -20.78
C PRO A 311 -7.26 7.46 -21.35
N ILE A 312 -8.01 6.71 -20.56
CA ILE A 312 -8.71 5.48 -21.00
C ILE A 312 -10.20 5.83 -21.10
N PRO A 313 -10.70 6.17 -22.31
CA PRO A 313 -12.12 6.56 -22.50
C PRO A 313 -13.04 5.33 -22.45
N GLY A 314 -14.34 5.60 -22.26
CA GLY A 314 -15.39 4.58 -22.38
C GLY A 314 -15.69 3.82 -21.08
N TYR A 315 -15.02 4.15 -19.97
CA TYR A 315 -15.26 3.57 -18.64
C TYR A 315 -15.78 4.61 -17.66
N PRO A 316 -16.60 4.23 -16.68
CA PRO A 316 -16.90 5.07 -15.53
C PRO A 316 -15.59 5.47 -14.82
N THR A 317 -15.61 6.63 -14.16
CA THR A 317 -14.45 7.10 -13.38
C THR A 317 -14.81 7.28 -11.90
N THR A 318 -13.84 7.08 -11.03
CA THR A 318 -13.92 7.41 -9.60
C THR A 318 -13.93 8.94 -9.40
N ALA A 319 -14.16 9.41 -8.18
CA ALA A 319 -14.01 10.83 -7.85
C ALA A 319 -12.57 11.32 -8.03
N PHE A 320 -11.59 10.43 -7.97
CA PHE A 320 -10.18 10.70 -8.28
C PHE A 320 -9.91 10.82 -9.79
N GLY A 321 -10.88 10.46 -10.64
CA GLY A 321 -10.74 10.44 -12.09
C GLY A 321 -10.15 9.14 -12.67
N TRP A 322 -9.91 8.13 -11.84
CA TRP A 322 -9.39 6.84 -12.31
C TRP A 322 -10.47 6.01 -12.99
N PRO A 323 -10.18 5.38 -14.12
CA PRO A 323 -11.15 4.53 -14.81
C PRO A 323 -11.45 3.26 -13.99
N VAL A 324 -12.74 2.88 -13.94
CA VAL A 324 -13.19 1.69 -13.23
C VAL A 324 -13.16 0.49 -14.19
N ILE A 325 -12.12 -0.31 -14.10
CA ILE A 325 -11.87 -1.43 -15.02
C ILE A 325 -11.56 -2.72 -14.23
N PRO A 326 -12.59 -3.43 -13.76
CA PRO A 326 -12.39 -4.68 -13.00
C PRO A 326 -11.59 -5.75 -13.77
N ALA A 327 -11.79 -5.86 -15.09
CA ALA A 327 -11.08 -6.84 -15.93
C ALA A 327 -9.54 -6.67 -15.87
N GLY A 328 -9.04 -5.46 -15.64
CA GLY A 328 -7.61 -5.23 -15.47
C GLY A 328 -7.02 -5.93 -14.24
N LEU A 329 -7.81 -6.15 -13.19
CA LEU A 329 -7.37 -6.96 -12.04
C LEU A 329 -7.15 -8.43 -12.44
N THR A 330 -8.06 -9.00 -13.23
CA THR A 330 -7.89 -10.37 -13.76
C THR A 330 -6.65 -10.45 -14.65
N GLU A 331 -6.52 -9.52 -15.60
CA GLU A 331 -5.38 -9.44 -16.53
C GLU A 331 -4.05 -9.35 -15.78
N MET A 332 -3.95 -8.45 -14.83
CA MET A 332 -2.74 -8.26 -14.04
C MET A 332 -2.33 -9.54 -13.30
N LEU A 333 -3.26 -10.17 -12.59
CA LEU A 333 -2.99 -11.37 -11.81
C LEU A 333 -2.61 -12.57 -12.68
N THR A 334 -3.27 -12.75 -13.83
CA THR A 334 -2.90 -13.80 -14.77
C THR A 334 -1.56 -13.54 -15.44
N THR A 335 -1.26 -12.28 -15.80
CA THR A 335 0.05 -11.88 -16.32
C THR A 335 1.17 -12.14 -15.30
N MET A 336 0.93 -11.87 -14.01
CA MET A 336 1.91 -12.19 -12.96
C MET A 336 2.15 -13.69 -12.84
N LYS A 337 1.07 -14.50 -12.87
CA LYS A 337 1.18 -15.95 -12.86
C LYS A 337 1.98 -16.48 -14.06
N ASP A 338 1.70 -15.98 -15.26
CA ASP A 338 2.42 -16.39 -16.48
C ASP A 338 3.90 -15.97 -16.44
N ARG A 339 4.19 -14.80 -15.87
CA ARG A 339 5.56 -14.25 -15.75
C ARG A 339 6.42 -14.98 -14.73
N TYR A 340 5.88 -15.26 -13.56
CA TYR A 340 6.65 -15.77 -12.42
C TYR A 340 6.45 -17.28 -12.20
N GLY A 341 5.43 -17.89 -12.81
CA GLY A 341 5.16 -19.33 -12.72
C GLY A 341 5.09 -19.82 -11.27
N ASP A 342 5.80 -20.91 -10.97
CA ASP A 342 5.89 -21.50 -9.63
C ASP A 342 6.66 -20.61 -8.63
N GLY A 343 7.36 -19.57 -9.09
CA GLY A 343 8.03 -18.59 -8.26
C GLY A 343 7.09 -17.50 -7.71
N LEU A 344 5.84 -17.44 -8.16
CA LEU A 344 4.84 -16.52 -7.61
C LEU A 344 4.32 -17.11 -6.29
N PRO A 345 4.60 -16.46 -5.13
CA PRO A 345 4.02 -16.90 -3.87
C PRO A 345 2.52 -16.63 -3.83
N PRO A 346 1.78 -17.17 -2.84
CA PRO A 346 0.38 -16.82 -2.62
C PRO A 346 0.17 -15.30 -2.62
N VAL A 347 -0.88 -14.83 -3.30
CA VAL A 347 -1.19 -13.41 -3.46
C VAL A 347 -2.27 -12.99 -2.47
N TYR A 348 -2.12 -11.80 -1.90
CA TYR A 348 -3.19 -11.07 -1.22
C TYR A 348 -3.44 -9.76 -1.96
N ILE A 349 -4.70 -9.47 -2.27
CA ILE A 349 -5.06 -8.11 -2.68
C ILE A 349 -5.07 -7.26 -1.43
N THR A 350 -3.99 -6.53 -1.22
CA THR A 350 -3.74 -5.76 0.00
C THR A 350 -4.39 -4.39 -0.01
N GLU A 351 -4.72 -3.88 -1.21
CA GLU A 351 -5.59 -2.72 -1.40
C GLU A 351 -6.35 -2.83 -2.72
N ASN A 352 -7.64 -2.54 -2.64
CA ASN A 352 -8.50 -2.24 -3.79
C ASN A 352 -9.70 -1.43 -3.31
N GLY A 353 -10.03 -0.35 -3.98
CA GLY A 353 -11.10 0.56 -3.59
C GLY A 353 -11.22 1.77 -4.51
N CYS A 354 -12.18 2.63 -4.22
CA CYS A 354 -12.40 3.83 -5.01
C CYS A 354 -12.84 5.00 -4.14
N SER A 355 -12.44 6.21 -4.53
CA SER A 355 -13.03 7.41 -3.98
C SER A 355 -14.37 7.71 -4.64
N VAL A 356 -15.34 8.15 -3.83
CA VAL A 356 -16.67 8.58 -4.26
C VAL A 356 -16.94 9.94 -3.64
N ARG A 357 -17.74 10.77 -4.33
CA ARG A 357 -18.25 12.02 -3.75
C ARG A 357 -19.40 11.66 -2.81
N ASP A 358 -19.05 11.40 -1.56
CA ASP A 358 -20.01 11.01 -0.55
C ASP A 358 -20.74 12.25 0.00
N GLU A 359 -22.07 12.17 0.06
CA GLU A 359 -22.92 13.19 0.67
C GLU A 359 -23.69 12.56 1.83
N VAL A 360 -23.71 13.25 2.97
CA VAL A 360 -24.52 12.84 4.12
C VAL A 360 -25.94 13.36 3.90
N ALA A 361 -26.91 12.45 3.77
CA ALA A 361 -28.32 12.80 3.62
C ALA A 361 -28.90 13.43 4.90
N ALA A 362 -30.04 14.07 4.79
CA ALA A 362 -30.70 14.75 5.92
C ALA A 362 -31.04 13.80 7.08
N ASP A 363 -31.22 12.51 6.81
CA ASP A 363 -31.44 11.46 7.82
C ASP A 363 -30.13 10.89 8.41
N GLY A 364 -28.99 11.42 7.97
CA GLY A 364 -27.65 11.01 8.43
C GLY A 364 -27.07 9.80 7.71
N THR A 365 -27.74 9.23 6.71
CA THR A 365 -27.23 8.13 5.91
C THR A 365 -26.26 8.60 4.82
N VAL A 366 -25.40 7.68 4.34
CA VAL A 366 -24.50 7.93 3.21
C VAL A 366 -24.70 6.81 2.18
N ASP A 367 -25.31 7.19 1.04
CA ASP A 367 -25.54 6.27 -0.07
C ASP A 367 -24.42 6.37 -1.10
N ASP A 368 -23.57 5.33 -1.14
CA ASP A 368 -22.39 5.25 -1.98
C ASP A 368 -22.45 4.09 -2.99
N GLN A 369 -23.56 3.95 -3.69
CA GLN A 369 -23.81 2.91 -4.72
C GLN A 369 -22.68 2.74 -5.74
N PRO A 370 -21.97 3.79 -6.20
CA PRO A 370 -20.83 3.63 -7.09
C PRO A 370 -19.70 2.76 -6.46
N ARG A 371 -19.47 2.86 -5.13
CA ARG A 371 -18.48 2.03 -4.43
C ARG A 371 -18.93 0.58 -4.36
N ILE A 372 -20.23 0.33 -4.12
CA ILE A 372 -20.78 -1.03 -4.14
C ILE A 372 -20.58 -1.67 -5.53
N SER A 373 -20.89 -0.93 -6.59
CA SER A 373 -20.72 -1.39 -7.97
C SER A 373 -19.24 -1.67 -8.30
N TYR A 374 -18.34 -0.81 -7.82
CA TYR A 374 -16.88 -0.99 -7.95
C TYR A 374 -16.44 -2.30 -7.27
N LEU A 375 -16.81 -2.50 -6.02
CA LEU A 375 -16.41 -3.66 -5.22
C LEU A 375 -16.97 -4.97 -5.80
N ASP A 376 -18.26 -5.02 -6.19
CA ASP A 376 -18.86 -6.21 -6.81
C ASP A 376 -18.14 -6.57 -8.12
N GLY A 377 -17.84 -5.57 -8.96
CA GLY A 377 -17.11 -5.78 -10.21
C GLY A 377 -15.71 -6.37 -9.98
N HIS A 378 -14.95 -5.80 -9.04
CA HIS A 378 -13.58 -6.25 -8.74
C HIS A 378 -13.55 -7.61 -8.04
N LEU A 379 -14.50 -7.92 -7.17
CA LEU A 379 -14.60 -9.26 -6.57
C LEU A 379 -14.95 -10.34 -7.60
N ARG A 380 -15.75 -10.02 -8.62
CA ARG A 380 -15.99 -10.93 -9.76
C ARG A 380 -14.73 -11.13 -10.60
N ALA A 381 -13.99 -10.07 -10.87
CA ALA A 381 -12.72 -10.13 -11.59
C ALA A 381 -11.66 -10.93 -10.82
N LEU A 382 -11.58 -10.74 -9.51
CA LEU A 382 -10.71 -11.52 -8.63
C LEU A 382 -11.04 -13.02 -8.69
N HIS A 383 -12.32 -13.36 -8.58
CA HIS A 383 -12.78 -14.74 -8.69
C HIS A 383 -12.44 -15.36 -10.06
N ALA A 384 -12.51 -14.57 -11.15
CA ALA A 384 -12.10 -15.04 -12.48
C ALA A 384 -10.60 -15.35 -12.53
N ALA A 385 -9.74 -14.52 -11.93
CA ALA A 385 -8.31 -14.79 -11.83
C ALA A 385 -8.01 -16.07 -11.02
N MET A 386 -8.73 -16.29 -9.92
CA MET A 386 -8.61 -17.52 -9.12
C MET A 386 -9.05 -18.75 -9.92
N THR A 387 -10.13 -18.64 -10.70
CA THR A 387 -10.59 -19.70 -11.60
C THR A 387 -9.56 -20.00 -12.68
N ALA A 388 -8.80 -19.00 -13.15
CA ALA A 388 -7.65 -19.17 -14.03
C ALA A 388 -6.41 -19.72 -13.32
N GLY A 389 -6.52 -20.06 -12.03
CA GLY A 389 -5.52 -20.76 -11.24
C GLY A 389 -4.49 -19.87 -10.57
N VAL A 390 -4.77 -18.57 -10.35
CA VAL A 390 -3.96 -17.72 -9.47
C VAL A 390 -4.28 -18.04 -8.01
N ASP A 391 -3.27 -18.32 -7.19
CA ASP A 391 -3.44 -18.57 -5.73
C ASP A 391 -3.64 -17.25 -5.00
N VAL A 392 -4.89 -16.77 -4.92
CA VAL A 392 -5.23 -15.57 -4.13
C VAL A 392 -5.90 -16.00 -2.84
N ARG A 393 -5.37 -15.52 -1.69
CA ARG A 393 -5.78 -15.95 -0.35
C ARG A 393 -6.52 -14.90 0.46
N GLY A 394 -6.56 -13.65 0.01
CA GLY A 394 -7.26 -12.61 0.73
C GLY A 394 -7.49 -11.35 -0.09
N TYR A 395 -8.42 -10.53 0.43
CA TYR A 395 -8.80 -9.27 -0.18
C TYR A 395 -9.06 -8.22 0.91
N PHE A 396 -8.38 -7.08 0.80
CA PHE A 396 -8.49 -5.97 1.72
C PHE A 396 -9.00 -4.73 0.98
N ILE A 397 -10.11 -4.18 1.46
CA ILE A 397 -10.64 -2.94 0.89
C ILE A 397 -9.81 -1.75 1.38
N TRP A 398 -9.39 -0.89 0.45
CA TRP A 398 -8.94 0.45 0.74
C TRP A 398 -10.13 1.41 0.64
N SER A 399 -10.66 1.92 1.77
CA SER A 399 -10.20 1.83 3.13
C SER A 399 -11.34 1.55 4.10
N LEU A 400 -11.04 1.20 5.36
CA LEU A 400 -12.05 1.09 6.40
C LEU A 400 -12.87 2.37 6.53
N MET A 401 -12.17 3.52 6.62
CA MET A 401 -12.76 4.82 6.85
C MET A 401 -12.16 5.89 5.96
N ASP A 402 -12.89 6.98 5.74
CA ASP A 402 -12.35 8.18 5.12
C ASP A 402 -11.12 8.67 5.92
N ASN A 403 -10.10 9.14 5.22
CA ASN A 403 -8.83 9.44 5.83
C ASN A 403 -8.10 10.58 5.09
N PHE A 404 -6.88 10.89 5.51
CA PHE A 404 -6.01 11.85 4.85
C PHE A 404 -5.41 11.23 3.58
N GLU A 405 -5.90 11.65 2.39
CA GLU A 405 -5.45 11.12 1.11
C GLU A 405 -4.27 11.93 0.56
N TRP A 406 -3.18 11.87 1.26
CA TRP A 406 -1.88 12.41 0.88
C TRP A 406 -1.96 13.88 0.37
N SER A 407 -1.48 14.19 -0.84
CA SER A 407 -1.54 15.52 -1.42
C SER A 407 -2.96 16.07 -1.65
N GLU A 408 -3.97 15.21 -1.71
CA GLU A 408 -5.39 15.58 -1.80
C GLU A 408 -6.02 15.96 -0.45
N GLY A 409 -5.33 15.74 0.66
CA GLY A 409 -5.87 15.99 1.99
C GLY A 409 -7.14 15.17 2.25
N PHE A 410 -8.21 15.81 2.70
CA PHE A 410 -9.48 15.13 3.01
C PHE A 410 -10.52 15.14 1.87
N HIS A 411 -10.12 15.51 0.65
CA HIS A 411 -11.05 15.63 -0.48
C HIS A 411 -11.43 14.31 -1.13
N GLN A 412 -10.59 13.28 -1.00
CA GLN A 412 -10.87 11.96 -1.57
C GLN A 412 -11.36 11.01 -0.47
N ARG A 413 -12.55 10.45 -0.66
CA ARG A 413 -13.20 9.62 0.33
C ARG A 413 -13.26 8.17 -0.13
N PHE A 414 -12.37 7.33 0.42
CA PHE A 414 -12.25 5.89 0.09
C PHE A 414 -12.95 4.97 1.10
N GLY A 415 -13.33 5.50 2.26
CA GLY A 415 -13.81 4.70 3.37
C GLY A 415 -15.13 3.99 3.12
N LEU A 416 -15.30 2.82 3.70
CA LEU A 416 -16.60 2.20 3.96
C LEU A 416 -17.37 2.94 5.07
N VAL A 417 -16.64 3.68 5.89
CA VAL A 417 -17.16 4.52 6.97
C VAL A 417 -16.85 5.98 6.63
N HIS A 418 -17.87 6.81 6.64
CA HIS A 418 -17.72 8.25 6.53
C HIS A 418 -17.18 8.81 7.85
N VAL A 419 -16.16 9.67 7.77
CA VAL A 419 -15.61 10.41 8.89
C VAL A 419 -15.96 11.90 8.73
N ASP A 420 -16.61 12.44 9.72
CA ASP A 420 -16.74 13.88 9.90
C ASP A 420 -15.46 14.36 10.61
N PHE A 421 -14.56 15.01 9.89
CA PHE A 421 -13.24 15.37 10.41
C PHE A 421 -13.26 16.51 11.47
N GLU A 422 -14.41 17.21 11.64
CA GLU A 422 -14.55 18.22 12.68
C GLU A 422 -14.97 17.56 14.01
N THR A 423 -15.90 16.61 13.96
CA THR A 423 -16.47 15.95 15.15
C THR A 423 -15.92 14.58 15.41
N GLN A 424 -15.16 14.04 14.48
CA GLN A 424 -14.64 12.66 14.48
C GLN A 424 -15.73 11.57 14.51
N ARG A 425 -16.97 11.91 14.13
CA ARG A 425 -18.07 10.94 14.06
C ARG A 425 -17.87 9.97 12.91
N ARG A 426 -18.03 8.68 13.20
CA ARG A 426 -18.04 7.59 12.24
C ARG A 426 -19.47 7.28 11.82
N THR A 427 -19.74 7.28 10.52
CA THR A 427 -21.04 6.90 9.95
C THR A 427 -20.83 5.80 8.90
N PRO A 428 -21.22 4.53 9.17
CA PRO A 428 -21.19 3.47 8.17
C PRO A 428 -21.97 3.86 6.93
N LYS A 429 -21.38 3.64 5.74
CA LYS A 429 -22.00 3.93 4.44
C LYS A 429 -22.81 2.72 3.94
N ALA A 430 -23.56 2.88 2.86
CA ALA A 430 -24.28 1.76 2.23
C ALA A 430 -23.34 0.61 1.84
N SER A 431 -22.13 0.92 1.36
CA SER A 431 -21.09 -0.06 1.04
C SER A 431 -20.62 -0.87 2.24
N PHE A 432 -20.63 -0.30 3.45
CA PHE A 432 -20.33 -1.02 4.69
C PHE A 432 -21.33 -2.15 4.92
N ALA A 433 -22.63 -1.84 4.86
CA ALA A 433 -23.68 -2.83 5.03
C ALA A 433 -23.62 -3.92 3.94
N TRP A 434 -23.37 -3.50 2.69
CA TRP A 434 -23.22 -4.42 1.57
C TRP A 434 -22.04 -5.38 1.75
N TYR A 435 -20.87 -4.89 2.19
CA TYR A 435 -19.69 -5.73 2.39
C TYR A 435 -19.85 -6.68 3.57
N ARG A 436 -20.46 -6.22 4.68
CA ARG A 436 -20.86 -7.08 5.82
C ARG A 436 -21.72 -8.24 5.34
N ASP A 437 -22.76 -7.94 4.57
CA ASP A 437 -23.72 -8.96 4.10
C ASP A 437 -23.07 -9.90 3.05
N PHE A 438 -22.16 -9.37 2.24
CA PHE A 438 -21.33 -10.17 1.34
C PHE A 438 -20.45 -11.17 2.10
N ILE A 439 -19.71 -10.75 3.13
CA ILE A 439 -18.87 -11.62 3.97
C ILE A 439 -19.73 -12.67 4.67
N ALA A 440 -20.86 -12.27 5.25
CA ALA A 440 -21.78 -13.19 5.89
C ALA A 440 -22.31 -14.28 4.95
N ALA A 441 -22.54 -13.92 3.68
CA ALA A 441 -22.95 -14.88 2.65
C ALA A 441 -21.84 -15.88 2.29
N GLN A 442 -20.55 -15.51 2.37
CA GLN A 442 -19.43 -16.43 2.11
C GLN A 442 -19.33 -17.54 3.18
N ARG A 443 -19.75 -17.27 4.42
CA ARG A 443 -19.68 -18.20 5.54
C ARG A 443 -20.83 -19.23 5.60
N ARG A 444 -21.89 -19.04 4.82
CA ARG A 444 -23.01 -20.00 4.77
C ARG A 444 -22.60 -21.22 3.97
N PRO A 445 -22.88 -22.45 4.45
CA PRO A 445 -22.71 -23.66 3.65
C PRO A 445 -23.45 -23.54 2.32
N ALA A 446 -22.88 -24.13 1.26
CA ALA A 446 -23.48 -24.17 -0.07
C ALA A 446 -24.76 -25.04 -0.10
#